data_381d258401893e47d9295a041d5365c1
#
_entry.id   381d258401893e47d9295a041d5365c1
#
_cell.length_a   1.000
_cell.length_b   1.000
_cell.length_c   1.000
_cell.angle_alpha   90.00
_cell.angle_beta   90.00
_cell.angle_gamma   90.00
#
_symmetry.space_group_name_H-M   'P 1'
#
loop_
_entity.id
_entity.type
_entity.pdbx_description
1 polymer ?
#
loop_
_entity_poly.entity_id
_entity_poly.type
_entity_poly.pdbx_seq_one_letter_code
_entity_poly.pdbx_strand_id
1 'polypeptide(L)'
;MFYRASLQAAAALASLSLLAGCGLLSDSGSEENQKIAVGTTSSPSTLDPAAAWDGSWELMRNIYQTLVSFPTGSTSPEPDAADTCTFTDATSMAYRCTLKKNLKFSNGEKLDAEAVKYSIDRIVDIHFKGGPVGMLGSLDRIETKGDDTVIFHLNKSDATFPFILATPAMSLVAPGDYPKDKIRDDGKVTGSGPYLLDSYEAGATAELTKNPDYKGFANRKNNAVTIRYFEKSSDMVNALKSKEIDATYRGLTAEEVVGLEDKKEGNNGLQIIETTGADIRFLVFNPKDPAAAKPAVRKAIAHIVDRDALVAKVYRGTAEPLYSMIPKGISGHTTSFFDTFGDPDVKKAKELLTDAGITAPVKMTFWYTTDRYGSSTQPEFEELERQLEKTALFDITLESAPWKTFQEGFTQGDYPVFGRGWFPDFPDPDNFIAPFVGEESVTGTPYRNKEITQQLIPSTRQESDRGAVSKQFERAQQILVEDVRLLPLWQGKLYVASGEDIGGGERALDPQTVMQMWELYRKASW
;
A
#
# COMPACT_ATOMS: atom_id res chain seq x y z
N MET A 1 -87.79 -22.16 23.71
CA MET A 1 -86.98 -21.08 24.29
C MET A 1 -85.59 -21.59 24.67
N PHE A 2 -84.89 -22.22 23.74
CA PHE A 2 -83.49 -22.68 23.91
C PHE A 2 -82.90 -22.89 22.50
N TYR A 3 -82.43 -21.81 21.85
CA TYR A 3 -81.63 -21.89 20.66
C TYR A 3 -81.09 -20.50 20.32
N ARG A 4 -80.27 -19.90 21.23
CA ARG A 4 -79.53 -18.65 20.92
C ARG A 4 -78.16 -18.48 21.71
N ALA A 5 -77.62 -19.54 22.35
CA ALA A 5 -76.45 -19.42 23.17
C ALA A 5 -75.21 -20.14 22.60
N SER A 6 -75.31 -20.80 21.42
CA SER A 6 -74.19 -21.61 20.87
C SER A 6 -73.49 -21.05 19.64
N LEU A 7 -73.81 -19.81 19.20
CA LEU A 7 -73.19 -19.19 18.02
C LEU A 7 -72.18 -18.02 18.36
N GLN A 8 -72.08 -17.63 19.62
CA GLN A 8 -71.12 -16.57 20.02
C GLN A 8 -69.81 -17.09 20.59
N ALA A 9 -69.67 -18.37 20.87
CA ALA A 9 -68.40 -18.96 21.37
C ALA A 9 -67.45 -19.42 20.25
N ALA A 10 -67.90 -19.57 19.01
CA ALA A 10 -67.07 -20.01 17.88
C ALA A 10 -66.41 -18.86 17.13
N ALA A 11 -66.85 -17.61 17.32
CA ALA A 11 -66.25 -16.44 16.68
C ALA A 11 -65.11 -15.81 17.48
N ALA A 12 -64.95 -16.14 18.78
CA ALA A 12 -63.90 -15.61 19.64
C ALA A 12 -62.61 -16.47 19.63
N LEU A 13 -62.64 -17.72 19.14
CA LEU A 13 -61.49 -18.61 19.02
C LEU A 13 -60.79 -18.52 17.65
N ALA A 14 -61.43 -17.95 16.62
CA ALA A 14 -60.83 -17.75 15.29
C ALA A 14 -60.02 -16.46 15.18
N SER A 15 -60.18 -15.50 16.10
CA SER A 15 -59.43 -14.22 16.11
C SER A 15 -58.15 -14.20 16.97
N LEU A 16 -57.88 -15.24 17.78
CA LEU A 16 -56.65 -15.38 18.52
C LEU A 16 -55.55 -16.19 17.82
N SER A 17 -55.87 -16.90 16.73
CA SER A 17 -54.88 -17.69 15.96
C SER A 17 -54.22 -16.93 14.81
N LEU A 18 -54.58 -15.66 14.55
CA LEU A 18 -53.97 -14.81 13.53
C LEU A 18 -52.93 -13.80 14.08
N LEU A 19 -52.77 -13.74 15.41
CA LEU A 19 -51.73 -12.87 16.06
C LEU A 19 -50.52 -13.64 16.56
N ALA A 20 -50.49 -14.98 16.45
CA ALA A 20 -49.33 -15.79 16.82
C ALA A 20 -48.47 -16.23 15.62
N GLY A 21 -48.77 -15.73 14.40
CA GLY A 21 -48.07 -16.08 13.16
C GLY A 21 -47.02 -15.07 12.70
N CYS A 22 -46.82 -13.93 13.41
CA CYS A 22 -45.84 -12.91 13.04
C CYS A 22 -44.60 -12.86 13.96
N GLY A 23 -44.29 -13.91 14.70
CA GLY A 23 -43.21 -13.94 15.68
C GLY A 23 -42.19 -15.04 15.51
N LEU A 24 -42.16 -15.75 14.37
CA LEU A 24 -41.20 -16.82 14.10
C LEU A 24 -40.75 -16.88 12.63
N LEU A 25 -40.60 -15.72 11.99
CA LEU A 25 -39.59 -15.56 10.95
C LEU A 25 -38.38 -15.03 11.67
N SER A 26 -37.74 -15.91 12.43
CA SER A 26 -36.34 -15.69 12.86
C SER A 26 -35.55 -15.49 11.60
N ASP A 27 -35.04 -14.33 11.48
CA ASP A 27 -34.08 -13.83 10.49
C ASP A 27 -32.82 -14.71 10.51
N SER A 28 -32.94 -15.99 10.14
CA SER A 28 -31.77 -16.88 9.93
C SER A 28 -31.14 -16.69 8.56
N GLY A 29 -31.68 -15.74 7.76
CA GLY A 29 -31.10 -15.34 6.49
C GLY A 29 -30.19 -14.11 6.58
N SER A 30 -30.11 -13.42 7.75
CA SER A 30 -29.40 -12.14 7.85
C SER A 30 -27.91 -12.27 8.22
N GLU A 31 -27.48 -13.31 8.91
CA GLU A 31 -26.07 -13.43 9.30
C GLU A 31 -25.19 -13.97 8.17
N GLU A 32 -25.66 -14.95 7.41
CA GLU A 32 -24.93 -15.51 6.26
C GLU A 32 -24.79 -14.50 5.12
N ASN A 33 -25.76 -13.60 4.99
CA ASN A 33 -25.76 -12.51 3.99
C ASN A 33 -24.80 -11.34 4.34
N GLN A 34 -24.17 -11.34 5.50
CA GLN A 34 -23.26 -10.29 5.95
C GLN A 34 -21.77 -10.72 5.97
N LYS A 35 -21.49 -11.94 5.57
CA LYS A 35 -20.10 -12.43 5.41
C LYS A 35 -19.61 -12.13 4.00
N ILE A 36 -18.38 -11.65 3.90
CA ILE A 36 -17.68 -11.35 2.64
C ILE A 36 -16.47 -12.25 2.49
N ALA A 37 -16.32 -12.90 1.33
CA ALA A 37 -15.14 -13.68 0.98
C ALA A 37 -14.22 -12.88 0.05
N VAL A 38 -12.98 -12.63 0.47
CA VAL A 38 -11.98 -11.86 -0.28
C VAL A 38 -10.84 -12.77 -0.71
N GLY A 39 -10.49 -12.75 -2.00
CA GLY A 39 -9.32 -13.44 -2.55
C GLY A 39 -8.13 -12.49 -2.70
N THR A 40 -6.93 -12.97 -2.39
CA THR A 40 -5.66 -12.25 -2.62
C THR A 40 -4.54 -13.24 -2.92
N THR A 41 -3.51 -12.80 -3.67
CA THR A 41 -2.27 -13.55 -3.86
C THR A 41 -1.19 -13.17 -2.84
N SER A 42 -1.52 -12.30 -1.89
CA SER A 42 -0.60 -11.73 -0.90
C SER A 42 -0.82 -12.40 0.47
N SER A 43 -0.15 -13.52 0.70
CA SER A 43 -0.21 -14.21 1.99
C SER A 43 0.71 -13.55 3.02
N PRO A 44 0.29 -13.41 4.30
CA PRO A 44 1.16 -12.91 5.36
C PRO A 44 2.40 -13.79 5.55
N SER A 45 3.56 -13.15 5.63
CA SER A 45 4.81 -13.82 6.01
C SER A 45 4.90 -14.04 7.53
N THR A 46 4.18 -13.23 8.31
CA THR A 46 4.08 -13.30 9.77
C THR A 46 2.78 -12.67 10.26
N LEU A 47 2.34 -13.06 11.45
CA LEU A 47 1.24 -12.42 12.17
C LEU A 47 1.73 -11.42 13.24
N ASP A 48 3.05 -11.31 13.43
CA ASP A 48 3.65 -10.41 14.42
C ASP A 48 4.08 -9.08 13.78
N PRO A 49 3.52 -7.94 14.23
CA PRO A 49 3.85 -6.63 13.66
C PRO A 49 5.34 -6.28 13.68
N ALA A 50 6.10 -6.76 14.68
CA ALA A 50 7.52 -6.44 14.79
C ALA A 50 8.41 -7.03 13.68
N ALA A 51 7.90 -8.00 12.91
CA ALA A 51 8.58 -8.55 11.74
C ALA A 51 7.80 -8.32 10.44
N ALA A 52 6.61 -7.70 10.51
CA ALA A 52 5.68 -7.60 9.41
C ALA A 52 6.10 -6.57 8.37
N TRP A 53 6.07 -6.99 7.13
CA TRP A 53 6.23 -6.17 5.96
C TRP A 53 5.30 -6.69 4.86
N ASP A 54 5.10 -5.90 3.79
CA ASP A 54 4.38 -6.32 2.59
C ASP A 54 2.96 -6.90 2.84
N GLY A 55 2.70 -8.14 2.35
CA GLY A 55 1.39 -8.80 2.38
C GLY A 55 0.80 -9.04 3.78
N SER A 56 1.63 -9.02 4.82
CA SER A 56 1.14 -9.14 6.21
C SER A 56 0.28 -7.93 6.61
N TRP A 57 0.52 -6.76 6.04
CA TRP A 57 -0.21 -5.54 6.34
C TRP A 57 -1.71 -5.63 5.99
N GLU A 58 -2.08 -6.42 4.98
CA GLU A 58 -3.48 -6.61 4.59
C GLU A 58 -4.31 -7.24 5.69
N LEU A 59 -3.78 -8.29 6.31
CA LEU A 59 -4.44 -8.90 7.45
C LEU A 59 -4.36 -8.00 8.68
N MET A 60 -3.18 -7.44 8.96
CA MET A 60 -2.93 -6.64 10.17
C MET A 60 -3.80 -5.40 10.27
N ARG A 61 -4.06 -4.69 9.17
CA ARG A 61 -4.96 -3.52 9.12
C ARG A 61 -6.35 -3.84 9.67
N ASN A 62 -6.79 -5.07 9.52
CA ASN A 62 -8.13 -5.51 9.87
C ASN A 62 -8.25 -6.10 11.29
N ILE A 63 -7.14 -6.62 11.87
CA ILE A 63 -7.15 -7.33 13.17
C ILE A 63 -6.43 -6.59 14.30
N TYR A 64 -5.62 -5.56 13.99
CA TYR A 64 -4.97 -4.70 14.98
C TYR A 64 -5.46 -3.27 14.86
N GLN A 65 -5.20 -2.46 15.90
CA GLN A 65 -5.25 -1.00 15.86
C GLN A 65 -3.84 -0.42 15.85
N THR A 66 -3.73 0.74 15.27
CA THR A 66 -2.62 1.67 15.41
C THR A 66 -3.08 2.90 16.19
N LEU A 67 -2.19 3.77 16.67
CA LEU A 67 -2.58 5.02 17.34
C LEU A 67 -3.38 5.94 16.44
N VAL A 68 -2.88 6.11 15.23
CA VAL A 68 -3.49 6.85 14.12
C VAL A 68 -3.53 5.94 12.91
N SER A 69 -4.45 6.16 11.98
CA SER A 69 -4.60 5.34 10.77
C SER A 69 -5.14 6.20 9.63
N PHE A 70 -5.32 5.62 8.44
CA PHE A 70 -5.88 6.32 7.29
C PHE A 70 -7.36 5.94 7.12
N PRO A 71 -8.30 6.87 7.39
CA PRO A 71 -9.69 6.65 7.03
C PRO A 71 -9.87 6.61 5.50
N THR A 72 -10.95 6.01 5.08
CA THR A 72 -11.34 5.94 3.66
C THR A 72 -11.29 7.32 3.00
N GLY A 73 -10.49 7.43 1.93
CA GLY A 73 -10.36 8.65 1.14
C GLY A 73 -9.49 9.74 1.74
N SER A 74 -8.87 9.52 2.91
CA SER A 74 -7.91 10.45 3.51
C SER A 74 -6.47 10.00 3.24
N THR A 75 -5.61 10.92 2.80
CA THR A 75 -4.16 10.70 2.72
C THR A 75 -3.42 11.21 3.97
N SER A 76 -4.16 11.76 4.95
CA SER A 76 -3.62 12.20 6.22
C SER A 76 -3.99 11.23 7.33
N PRO A 77 -3.07 10.92 8.26
CA PRO A 77 -3.38 10.09 9.42
C PRO A 77 -4.40 10.76 10.35
N GLU A 78 -5.39 10.00 10.79
CA GLU A 78 -6.40 10.42 11.76
C GLU A 78 -6.42 9.48 12.98
N PRO A 79 -6.90 9.94 14.15
CA PRO A 79 -6.92 9.12 15.37
C PRO A 79 -7.72 7.82 15.21
N ASP A 80 -7.11 6.66 15.59
CA ASP A 80 -7.79 5.35 15.67
C ASP A 80 -7.88 4.86 17.13
N ALA A 81 -6.83 4.31 17.72
CA ALA A 81 -6.80 4.05 19.17
C ALA A 81 -6.63 5.33 19.97
N ALA A 82 -5.95 6.32 19.43
CA ALA A 82 -5.90 7.66 20.02
C ALA A 82 -7.23 8.39 19.88
N ASP A 83 -7.51 9.29 20.82
CA ASP A 83 -8.55 10.31 20.74
C ASP A 83 -8.01 11.56 20.04
N THR A 84 -6.78 11.95 20.38
CA THR A 84 -6.07 13.07 19.76
C THR A 84 -4.59 12.78 19.63
N CYS A 85 -3.96 13.26 18.56
CA CYS A 85 -2.52 13.27 18.39
C CYS A 85 -2.07 14.59 17.77
N THR A 86 -0.94 15.16 18.24
CA THR A 86 -0.38 16.40 17.69
C THR A 86 1.09 16.56 18.04
N PHE A 87 1.84 17.26 17.20
CA PHE A 87 3.16 17.77 17.61
C PHE A 87 3.00 18.83 18.69
N THR A 88 3.88 18.80 19.70
CA THR A 88 3.85 19.73 20.83
C THR A 88 4.80 20.91 20.66
N ASP A 89 5.60 20.90 19.61
CA ASP A 89 6.58 21.92 19.26
C ASP A 89 6.56 22.24 17.76
N ALA A 90 7.10 23.37 17.36
CA ALA A 90 7.14 23.85 15.98
C ALA A 90 8.25 23.18 15.13
N THR A 91 9.02 22.28 15.72
CA THR A 91 10.14 21.61 15.04
C THR A 91 9.87 20.15 14.72
N SER A 92 8.65 19.65 15.01
CA SER A 92 8.24 18.26 14.83
C SER A 92 9.17 17.25 15.51
N MET A 93 9.61 17.55 16.73
CA MET A 93 10.49 16.69 17.54
C MET A 93 9.78 16.00 18.70
N ALA A 94 8.55 16.37 19.03
CA ALA A 94 7.77 15.72 20.08
C ALA A 94 6.32 15.55 19.63
N TYR A 95 5.90 14.28 19.48
CA TYR A 95 4.53 13.93 19.07
C TYR A 95 3.77 13.31 20.22
N ARG A 96 2.67 13.94 20.62
CA ARG A 96 1.84 13.53 21.77
C ARG A 96 0.52 12.97 21.30
N CYS A 97 0.15 11.80 21.83
CA CYS A 97 -1.16 11.17 21.65
C CYS A 97 -1.85 10.98 23.00
N THR A 98 -3.17 11.18 23.04
CA THR A 98 -4.04 10.80 24.14
C THR A 98 -4.97 9.69 23.68
N LEU A 99 -5.06 8.60 24.42
CA LEU A 99 -5.85 7.41 24.05
C LEU A 99 -7.34 7.60 24.30
N LYS A 100 -8.18 6.92 23.53
CA LYS A 100 -9.60 6.74 23.83
C LYS A 100 -9.77 5.96 25.13
N LYS A 101 -10.89 6.19 25.82
CA LYS A 101 -11.17 5.54 27.11
C LYS A 101 -11.62 4.10 26.95
N ASN A 102 -11.20 3.27 27.91
CA ASN A 102 -11.64 1.87 28.03
C ASN A 102 -11.34 1.03 26.77
N LEU A 103 -10.17 1.21 26.19
CA LEU A 103 -9.67 0.34 25.14
C LEU A 103 -9.22 -1.00 25.72
N LYS A 104 -9.42 -2.08 24.96
CA LYS A 104 -9.04 -3.43 25.34
C LYS A 104 -8.55 -4.23 24.14
N PHE A 105 -7.62 -5.12 24.38
CA PHE A 105 -7.28 -6.19 23.47
C PHE A 105 -8.31 -7.33 23.51
N SER A 106 -8.26 -8.22 22.54
CA SER A 106 -9.20 -9.35 22.41
C SER A 106 -9.15 -10.35 23.56
N ASN A 107 -8.05 -10.39 24.33
CA ASN A 107 -7.93 -11.19 25.56
C ASN A 107 -8.49 -10.49 26.80
N GLY A 108 -9.02 -9.26 26.68
CA GLY A 108 -9.54 -8.44 27.76
C GLY A 108 -8.48 -7.59 28.48
N GLU A 109 -7.21 -7.74 28.15
CA GLU A 109 -6.13 -6.89 28.67
C GLU A 109 -6.36 -5.41 28.26
N LYS A 110 -6.02 -4.48 29.15
CA LYS A 110 -6.19 -3.05 28.90
C LYS A 110 -5.19 -2.55 27.84
N LEU A 111 -5.69 -1.80 26.88
CA LEU A 111 -4.84 -1.05 25.97
C LEU A 111 -4.67 0.36 26.54
N ASP A 112 -3.54 0.62 27.17
CA ASP A 112 -3.19 1.89 27.81
C ASP A 112 -1.84 2.41 27.27
N ALA A 113 -1.36 3.52 27.85
CA ALA A 113 -0.13 4.16 27.43
C ALA A 113 1.11 3.25 27.52
N GLU A 114 1.15 2.37 28.53
CA GLU A 114 2.25 1.41 28.70
C GLU A 114 2.20 0.31 27.61
N ALA A 115 1.01 -0.15 27.24
CA ALA A 115 0.85 -1.11 26.14
C ALA A 115 1.28 -0.51 24.79
N VAL A 116 0.99 0.77 24.55
CA VAL A 116 1.49 1.50 23.37
C VAL A 116 3.00 1.56 23.36
N LYS A 117 3.59 2.03 24.49
CA LYS A 117 5.05 2.08 24.63
C LYS A 117 5.68 0.71 24.43
N TYR A 118 5.13 -0.34 25.04
CA TYR A 118 5.58 -1.72 24.88
C TYR A 118 5.60 -2.14 23.41
N SER A 119 4.52 -1.88 22.69
CA SER A 119 4.37 -2.30 21.28
C SER A 119 5.45 -1.70 20.38
N ILE A 120 5.75 -0.41 20.56
CA ILE A 120 6.74 0.29 19.73
C ILE A 120 8.18 -0.02 20.20
N ASP A 121 8.46 0.01 21.50
CA ASP A 121 9.78 -0.37 22.03
C ASP A 121 10.15 -1.79 21.62
N ARG A 122 9.18 -2.71 21.58
CA ARG A 122 9.37 -4.08 21.14
C ARG A 122 9.89 -4.20 19.70
N ILE A 123 9.43 -3.34 18.77
CA ILE A 123 9.92 -3.29 17.39
C ILE A 123 11.41 -2.92 17.37
N VAL A 124 11.79 -1.94 18.20
CA VAL A 124 13.18 -1.49 18.35
C VAL A 124 14.04 -2.56 19.01
N ASP A 125 13.58 -3.18 20.10
CA ASP A 125 14.32 -4.17 20.88
C ASP A 125 14.58 -5.46 20.07
N ILE A 126 13.59 -5.97 19.35
CA ILE A 126 13.72 -7.18 18.50
C ILE A 126 14.62 -6.91 17.30
N HIS A 127 14.55 -5.72 16.73
CA HIS A 127 15.37 -5.29 15.59
C HIS A 127 15.39 -6.33 14.46
N PHE A 128 14.20 -6.81 14.06
CA PHE A 128 14.09 -7.86 13.06
C PHE A 128 14.68 -7.42 11.72
N LYS A 129 15.61 -8.21 11.19
CA LYS A 129 16.27 -7.90 9.91
C LYS A 129 15.25 -7.93 8.75
N GLY A 130 15.10 -6.81 8.08
CA GLY A 130 14.09 -6.64 7.02
C GLY A 130 12.68 -6.33 7.54
N GLY A 131 12.54 -6.11 8.84
CA GLY A 131 11.31 -5.65 9.48
C GLY A 131 11.22 -4.11 9.55
N PRO A 132 10.20 -3.59 10.25
CA PRO A 132 9.83 -2.18 10.20
C PRO A 132 10.70 -1.25 11.05
N VAL A 133 11.68 -1.74 11.79
CA VAL A 133 12.52 -0.94 12.69
C VAL A 133 13.19 0.25 12.01
N GLY A 134 13.53 0.13 10.73
CA GLY A 134 14.13 1.23 9.95
C GLY A 134 13.24 2.47 9.83
N MET A 135 11.92 2.32 9.92
CA MET A 135 10.97 3.44 9.92
C MET A 135 11.06 4.28 11.19
N LEU A 136 11.51 3.71 12.29
CA LEU A 136 11.65 4.37 13.61
C LEU A 136 13.01 5.07 13.81
N GLY A 137 13.77 5.31 12.75
CA GLY A 137 15.11 5.91 12.84
C GLY A 137 15.17 7.35 13.39
N SER A 138 14.04 8.03 13.47
CA SER A 138 13.91 9.33 14.15
C SER A 138 13.48 9.22 15.62
N LEU A 139 13.03 8.05 16.08
CA LEU A 139 12.59 7.85 17.46
C LEU A 139 13.78 7.85 18.43
N ASP A 140 13.71 8.67 19.49
CA ASP A 140 14.68 8.66 20.61
C ASP A 140 14.14 7.84 21.79
N ARG A 141 12.98 8.22 22.30
CA ARG A 141 12.33 7.56 23.43
C ARG A 141 10.83 7.79 23.48
N ILE A 142 10.15 6.95 24.23
CA ILE A 142 8.71 7.06 24.49
C ILE A 142 8.48 7.33 25.97
N GLU A 143 7.75 8.40 26.27
CA GLU A 143 7.32 8.80 27.62
C GLU A 143 5.83 8.53 27.78
N THR A 144 5.43 7.97 28.91
CA THR A 144 4.02 7.79 29.28
C THR A 144 3.64 8.73 30.41
N LYS A 145 2.41 9.26 30.39
CA LYS A 145 1.84 10.10 31.46
C LYS A 145 0.45 9.59 31.83
N GLY A 146 0.36 8.97 33.01
CA GLY A 146 -0.85 8.25 33.41
C GLY A 146 -1.15 7.09 32.45
N ASP A 147 -2.41 6.70 32.39
CA ASP A 147 -2.83 5.54 31.62
C ASP A 147 -3.17 5.84 30.16
N ASP A 148 -3.28 7.11 29.78
CA ASP A 148 -3.85 7.51 28.49
C ASP A 148 -2.96 8.41 27.62
N THR A 149 -1.83 8.87 28.12
CA THR A 149 -0.99 9.82 27.38
C THR A 149 0.36 9.23 27.03
N VAL A 150 0.70 9.26 25.73
CA VAL A 150 2.00 8.84 25.19
C VAL A 150 2.66 10.00 24.47
N ILE A 151 3.95 10.22 24.70
CA ILE A 151 4.75 11.24 24.02
C ILE A 151 5.95 10.58 23.39
N PHE A 152 6.05 10.69 22.08
CA PHE A 152 7.20 10.24 21.30
C PHE A 152 8.18 11.40 21.18
N HIS A 153 9.38 11.23 21.70
CA HIS A 153 10.47 12.17 21.55
C HIS A 153 11.36 11.71 20.38
N LEU A 154 11.66 12.61 19.47
CA LEU A 154 12.46 12.33 18.28
C LEU A 154 13.86 12.91 18.42
N ASN A 155 14.86 12.24 17.87
CA ASN A 155 16.28 12.69 17.85
C ASN A 155 16.55 13.71 16.73
N LYS A 156 15.61 13.88 15.81
CA LYS A 156 15.62 14.85 14.70
C LYS A 156 14.18 15.18 14.31
N SER A 157 14.01 16.33 13.66
CA SER A 157 12.69 16.73 13.11
C SER A 157 12.16 15.68 12.16
N ASP A 158 10.92 15.24 12.38
CA ASP A 158 10.27 14.25 11.50
C ASP A 158 8.74 14.43 11.46
N ALA A 159 8.28 15.35 10.62
CA ALA A 159 6.87 15.58 10.40
C ALA A 159 6.16 14.40 9.69
N THR A 160 6.90 13.38 9.23
CA THR A 160 6.34 12.14 8.67
C THR A 160 6.05 11.10 9.76
N PHE A 161 6.46 11.32 11.00
CA PHE A 161 6.30 10.37 12.09
C PHE A 161 4.84 9.93 12.32
N PRO A 162 3.81 10.79 12.21
CA PRO A 162 2.41 10.37 12.26
C PRO A 162 2.03 9.37 11.17
N PHE A 163 2.59 9.51 9.97
CA PHE A 163 2.36 8.58 8.85
C PHE A 163 2.99 7.22 9.14
N ILE A 164 4.17 7.19 9.74
CA ILE A 164 4.82 5.97 10.19
C ILE A 164 3.94 5.25 11.22
N LEU A 165 3.44 5.98 12.23
CA LEU A 165 2.54 5.42 13.25
C LEU A 165 1.20 4.92 12.69
N ALA A 166 0.80 5.37 11.50
CA ALA A 166 -0.41 4.92 10.82
C ALA A 166 -0.21 3.62 10.01
N THR A 167 1.04 3.16 9.85
CA THR A 167 1.32 1.92 9.12
C THR A 167 0.89 0.69 9.94
N PRO A 168 0.43 -0.40 9.32
CA PRO A 168 0.12 -1.64 10.05
C PRO A 168 1.31 -2.23 10.80
N ALA A 169 2.53 -1.87 10.43
CA ALA A 169 3.74 -2.27 11.16
C ALA A 169 3.78 -1.71 12.60
N MET A 170 3.12 -0.57 12.85
CA MET A 170 3.04 0.05 14.18
C MET A 170 1.79 -0.40 14.96
N SER A 171 1.29 -1.59 14.66
CA SER A 171 0.15 -2.20 15.36
C SER A 171 0.42 -2.39 16.84
N LEU A 172 -0.62 -2.12 17.64
CA LEU A 172 -0.59 -2.26 19.09
C LEU A 172 -0.88 -3.71 19.48
N VAL A 173 -0.05 -4.28 20.35
CA VAL A 173 -0.10 -5.69 20.78
C VAL A 173 -0.26 -5.80 22.29
N ALA A 174 -0.92 -6.87 22.76
CA ALA A 174 -1.12 -7.14 24.20
C ALA A 174 0.19 -7.58 24.86
N PRO A 175 0.74 -6.81 25.82
CA PRO A 175 2.02 -7.14 26.47
C PRO A 175 2.08 -8.54 27.10
N GLY A 176 0.96 -9.04 27.61
CA GLY A 176 0.89 -10.39 28.22
C GLY A 176 1.05 -11.54 27.24
N ASP A 177 0.74 -11.32 25.95
CA ASP A 177 0.74 -12.37 24.93
C ASP A 177 1.91 -12.27 23.94
N TYR A 178 2.57 -11.13 23.85
CA TYR A 178 3.69 -10.91 22.93
C TYR A 178 5.01 -10.80 23.70
N PRO A 179 5.99 -11.71 23.43
CA PRO A 179 7.30 -11.62 24.07
C PRO A 179 8.03 -10.31 23.72
N LYS A 180 8.74 -9.74 24.71
CA LYS A 180 9.43 -8.47 24.53
C LYS A 180 10.60 -8.51 23.53
N ASP A 181 11.31 -9.64 23.49
CA ASP A 181 12.64 -9.79 22.87
C ASP A 181 12.66 -10.76 21.68
N LYS A 182 11.50 -11.28 21.28
CA LYS A 182 11.39 -12.21 20.15
C LYS A 182 10.03 -12.12 19.45
N ILE A 183 10.00 -12.56 18.21
CA ILE A 183 8.77 -12.68 17.42
C ILE A 183 7.86 -13.73 18.02
N ARG A 184 6.56 -13.44 18.03
CA ARG A 184 5.50 -14.41 18.32
C ARG A 184 5.18 -15.20 17.05
N ASP A 185 5.33 -16.52 17.10
CA ASP A 185 5.18 -17.43 15.95
C ASP A 185 4.21 -18.58 16.20
N ASP A 186 3.34 -18.46 17.21
CA ASP A 186 2.36 -19.49 17.59
C ASP A 186 1.08 -19.49 16.73
N GLY A 187 1.02 -18.68 15.69
CA GLY A 187 -0.12 -18.53 14.79
C GLY A 187 -1.33 -17.82 15.41
N LYS A 188 -1.20 -17.25 16.62
CA LYS A 188 -2.27 -16.55 17.32
C LYS A 188 -2.08 -15.03 17.28
N VAL A 189 -3.19 -14.32 17.35
CA VAL A 189 -3.26 -12.87 17.40
C VAL A 189 -4.04 -12.40 18.62
N THR A 190 -3.52 -11.39 19.30
CA THR A 190 -4.21 -10.66 20.35
C THR A 190 -4.15 -9.17 20.00
N GLY A 191 -5.07 -8.77 19.13
CA GLY A 191 -5.21 -7.41 18.65
C GLY A 191 -6.40 -6.69 19.27
N SER A 192 -6.62 -5.44 18.85
CA SER A 192 -7.77 -4.61 19.21
C SER A 192 -8.49 -4.03 17.99
N GLY A 193 -8.23 -4.56 16.81
CA GLY A 193 -8.72 -4.07 15.52
C GLY A 193 -10.21 -4.25 15.29
N PRO A 194 -10.70 -3.81 14.11
CA PRO A 194 -12.12 -3.93 13.73
C PRO A 194 -12.66 -5.35 13.75
N TYR A 195 -11.78 -6.33 13.50
CA TYR A 195 -12.11 -7.76 13.52
C TYR A 195 -11.20 -8.54 14.48
N LEU A 196 -11.71 -9.66 14.94
CA LEU A 196 -10.98 -10.74 15.62
C LEU A 196 -10.55 -11.77 14.58
N LEU A 197 -9.36 -12.35 14.74
CA LEU A 197 -8.91 -13.49 13.95
C LEU A 197 -9.39 -14.78 14.64
N ASP A 198 -10.38 -15.46 14.08
CA ASP A 198 -10.94 -16.69 14.63
C ASP A 198 -10.09 -17.91 14.27
N SER A 199 -9.61 -17.96 13.03
CA SER A 199 -8.70 -19.00 12.56
C SER A 199 -7.78 -18.48 11.45
N TYR A 200 -6.59 -19.09 11.38
CA TYR A 200 -5.61 -18.82 10.33
C TYR A 200 -4.93 -20.11 9.89
N GLU A 201 -5.02 -20.40 8.61
CA GLU A 201 -4.28 -21.45 7.93
C GLU A 201 -3.33 -20.81 6.93
N ALA A 202 -2.03 -20.92 7.21
CA ALA A 202 -0.99 -20.21 6.45
C ALA A 202 -1.05 -20.56 4.95
N GLY A 203 -1.12 -19.56 4.11
CA GLY A 203 -1.20 -19.72 2.66
C GLY A 203 -2.55 -20.22 2.14
N ALA A 204 -3.54 -20.46 3.01
CA ALA A 204 -4.86 -20.94 2.63
C ALA A 204 -5.98 -19.98 3.01
N THR A 205 -6.25 -19.77 4.31
CA THR A 205 -7.39 -18.97 4.75
C THR A 205 -7.13 -18.20 6.05
N ALA A 206 -7.86 -17.09 6.21
CA ALA A 206 -8.05 -16.41 7.48
C ALA A 206 -9.54 -16.11 7.68
N GLU A 207 -10.08 -16.47 8.84
CA GLU A 207 -11.48 -16.19 9.22
C GLU A 207 -11.51 -15.06 10.23
N LEU A 208 -12.28 -14.02 9.89
CA LEU A 208 -12.41 -12.81 10.69
C LEU A 208 -13.85 -12.61 11.12
N THR A 209 -14.08 -12.28 12.39
CA THR A 209 -15.39 -11.86 12.90
C THR A 209 -15.32 -10.47 13.50
N LYS A 210 -16.44 -9.77 13.47
CA LYS A 210 -16.58 -8.41 13.99
C LYS A 210 -16.18 -8.32 15.46
N ASN A 211 -15.21 -7.47 15.79
CA ASN A 211 -14.80 -7.21 17.17
C ASN A 211 -15.82 -6.30 17.87
N PRO A 212 -16.59 -6.78 18.88
CA PRO A 212 -17.59 -5.97 19.58
C PRO A 212 -16.97 -4.85 20.42
N ASP A 213 -15.71 -5.02 20.88
CA ASP A 213 -15.02 -4.08 21.75
C ASP A 213 -14.21 -3.01 21.00
N TYR A 214 -14.17 -3.06 19.66
CA TYR A 214 -13.43 -2.09 18.85
C TYR A 214 -13.99 -0.66 19.01
N LYS A 215 -13.10 0.30 19.24
CA LYS A 215 -13.43 1.72 19.42
C LYS A 215 -12.58 2.64 18.53
N GLY A 216 -12.53 2.33 17.26
CA GLY A 216 -11.84 3.16 16.26
C GLY A 216 -12.81 3.84 15.30
N PHE A 217 -12.29 4.32 14.19
CA PHE A 217 -13.06 5.01 13.15
C PHE A 217 -13.76 4.03 12.17
N ALA A 218 -13.34 2.77 12.09
CA ALA A 218 -13.87 1.81 11.12
C ALA A 218 -15.35 1.49 11.38
N ASN A 219 -16.20 1.94 10.47
CA ASN A 219 -17.62 1.61 10.47
C ASN A 219 -17.84 0.31 9.67
N ARG A 220 -17.89 -0.82 10.38
CA ARG A 220 -17.96 -2.16 9.76
C ARG A 220 -19.32 -2.41 9.12
N LYS A 221 -19.34 -2.54 7.78
CA LYS A 221 -20.52 -2.75 6.94
C LYS A 221 -20.88 -4.24 6.76
N ASN A 222 -19.99 -5.13 7.24
CA ASN A 222 -20.20 -6.57 7.28
C ASN A 222 -19.87 -7.12 8.69
N ASN A 223 -20.26 -8.35 8.97
CA ASN A 223 -20.07 -8.98 10.29
C ASN A 223 -18.88 -9.96 10.32
N ALA A 224 -18.48 -10.47 9.18
CA ALA A 224 -17.40 -11.43 9.06
C ALA A 224 -16.74 -11.34 7.68
N VAL A 225 -15.46 -11.73 7.64
CA VAL A 225 -14.69 -11.81 6.40
C VAL A 225 -13.92 -13.12 6.37
N THR A 226 -13.98 -13.82 5.23
CA THR A 226 -13.04 -14.90 4.92
C THR A 226 -12.02 -14.37 3.94
N ILE A 227 -10.74 -14.43 4.25
CA ILE A 227 -9.67 -14.18 3.29
C ILE A 227 -9.19 -15.52 2.75
N ARG A 228 -9.17 -15.67 1.43
CA ARG A 228 -8.59 -16.84 0.74
C ARG A 228 -7.29 -16.44 0.04
N TYR A 229 -6.23 -17.15 0.33
CA TYR A 229 -4.93 -16.93 -0.28
C TYR A 229 -4.73 -17.86 -1.47
N PHE A 230 -4.25 -17.31 -2.57
CA PHE A 230 -4.02 -18.04 -3.82
C PHE A 230 -2.55 -17.92 -4.24
N GLU A 231 -1.96 -19.01 -4.68
CA GLU A 231 -0.61 -18.96 -5.26
C GLU A 231 -0.61 -18.35 -6.66
N LYS A 232 -1.71 -18.52 -7.42
CA LYS A 232 -1.85 -18.02 -8.79
C LYS A 232 -3.07 -17.12 -8.91
N SER A 233 -2.90 -16.00 -9.60
CA SER A 233 -3.99 -15.08 -9.90
C SER A 233 -5.10 -15.73 -10.73
N SER A 234 -4.74 -16.63 -11.65
CA SER A 234 -5.72 -17.37 -12.46
C SER A 234 -6.69 -18.19 -11.64
N ASP A 235 -6.23 -18.83 -10.56
CA ASP A 235 -7.08 -19.61 -9.66
C ASP A 235 -8.00 -18.69 -8.84
N MET A 236 -7.48 -17.53 -8.43
CA MET A 236 -8.25 -16.49 -7.76
C MET A 236 -9.36 -15.92 -8.67
N VAL A 237 -9.04 -15.65 -9.94
CA VAL A 237 -10.01 -15.19 -10.95
C VAL A 237 -11.10 -16.26 -11.19
N ASN A 238 -10.72 -17.55 -11.25
CA ASN A 238 -11.68 -18.63 -11.38
C ASN A 238 -12.60 -18.72 -10.17
N ALA A 239 -12.07 -18.58 -8.95
CA ALA A 239 -12.86 -18.55 -7.71
C ALA A 239 -13.85 -17.36 -7.67
N LEU A 240 -13.45 -16.19 -8.21
CA LEU A 240 -14.35 -15.05 -8.35
C LEU A 240 -15.47 -15.34 -9.36
N LYS A 241 -15.15 -15.90 -10.53
CA LYS A 241 -16.14 -16.28 -11.57
C LYS A 241 -17.11 -17.35 -11.09
N SER A 242 -16.66 -18.30 -10.28
CA SER A 242 -17.51 -19.34 -9.67
C SER A 242 -18.27 -18.90 -8.42
N LYS A 243 -18.06 -17.66 -7.97
CA LYS A 243 -18.64 -17.07 -6.74
C LYS A 243 -18.20 -17.78 -5.45
N GLU A 244 -17.03 -18.40 -5.45
CA GLU A 244 -16.39 -18.94 -4.25
C GLU A 244 -15.77 -17.83 -3.40
N ILE A 245 -15.45 -16.69 -4.03
CA ILE A 245 -15.08 -15.42 -3.39
C ILE A 245 -15.94 -14.31 -3.96
N ASP A 246 -16.16 -13.28 -3.17
CA ASP A 246 -17.02 -12.13 -3.49
C ASP A 246 -16.26 -10.98 -4.12
N ALA A 247 -15.02 -10.80 -3.71
CA ALA A 247 -14.15 -9.75 -4.20
C ALA A 247 -12.70 -10.22 -4.20
N THR A 248 -11.89 -9.59 -5.03
CA THR A 248 -10.46 -9.80 -5.05
C THR A 248 -9.74 -8.51 -5.37
N TYR A 249 -8.53 -8.39 -4.83
CA TYR A 249 -7.63 -7.33 -5.18
C TYR A 249 -6.18 -7.81 -5.02
N ARG A 250 -5.22 -7.12 -5.61
CA ARG A 250 -3.83 -7.53 -5.69
C ARG A 250 -3.60 -8.84 -6.47
N GLY A 251 -2.54 -8.84 -7.24
CA GLY A 251 -2.11 -10.00 -8.00
C GLY A 251 -2.80 -10.18 -9.36
N LEU A 252 -3.83 -9.41 -9.71
CA LEU A 252 -4.41 -9.45 -11.05
C LEU A 252 -3.38 -8.97 -12.09
N THR A 253 -3.18 -9.76 -13.13
CA THR A 253 -2.37 -9.37 -14.29
C THR A 253 -3.13 -8.39 -15.18
N ALA A 254 -2.43 -7.62 -16.01
CA ALA A 254 -3.06 -6.74 -16.99
C ALA A 254 -4.05 -7.49 -17.91
N GLU A 255 -3.71 -8.70 -18.29
CA GLU A 255 -4.56 -9.55 -19.14
C GLU A 255 -5.84 -9.98 -18.40
N GLU A 256 -5.74 -10.36 -17.13
CA GLU A 256 -6.89 -10.74 -16.32
C GLU A 256 -7.82 -9.54 -16.07
N VAL A 257 -7.27 -8.34 -15.80
CA VAL A 257 -8.07 -7.12 -15.65
C VAL A 257 -8.87 -6.86 -16.94
N VAL A 258 -8.21 -6.82 -18.09
CA VAL A 258 -8.86 -6.61 -19.39
C VAL A 258 -9.88 -7.70 -19.67
N GLY A 259 -9.55 -8.98 -19.38
CA GLY A 259 -10.49 -10.09 -19.55
C GLY A 259 -11.71 -10.03 -18.63
N LEU A 260 -11.56 -9.46 -17.43
CA LEU A 260 -12.68 -9.24 -16.51
C LEU A 260 -13.56 -8.03 -16.89
N GLU A 261 -13.00 -7.04 -17.59
CA GLU A 261 -13.77 -5.90 -18.13
C GLU A 261 -14.59 -6.28 -19.37
N ASP A 262 -14.17 -7.31 -20.15
CA ASP A 262 -14.88 -7.72 -21.37
C ASP A 262 -16.13 -8.54 -21.04
N LYS A 263 -17.30 -7.86 -21.05
CA LYS A 263 -18.61 -8.48 -20.82
C LYS A 263 -19.00 -9.56 -21.84
N LYS A 264 -18.30 -9.67 -22.98
CA LYS A 264 -18.58 -10.66 -24.02
C LYS A 264 -18.11 -12.07 -23.66
N GLU A 265 -17.17 -12.20 -22.74
CA GLU A 265 -16.60 -13.49 -22.32
C GLU A 265 -17.32 -14.16 -21.13
N GLY A 266 -18.59 -13.81 -20.87
CA GLY A 266 -19.38 -14.45 -19.82
C GLY A 266 -19.11 -13.91 -18.40
N ASN A 267 -18.54 -12.70 -18.28
CA ASN A 267 -18.32 -12.00 -17.01
C ASN A 267 -19.59 -11.32 -16.48
N ASN A 268 -20.76 -11.91 -16.77
CA ASN A 268 -22.04 -11.40 -16.31
C ASN A 268 -22.10 -11.44 -14.77
N GLY A 269 -22.36 -10.29 -14.16
CA GLY A 269 -22.47 -10.15 -12.71
C GLY A 269 -21.15 -9.86 -12.00
N LEU A 270 -20.06 -9.53 -12.72
CA LEU A 270 -18.81 -9.01 -12.18
C LEU A 270 -18.63 -7.53 -12.52
N GLN A 271 -17.98 -6.80 -11.61
CA GLN A 271 -17.57 -5.41 -11.79
C GLN A 271 -16.07 -5.26 -11.50
N ILE A 272 -15.43 -4.37 -12.25
CA ILE A 272 -14.05 -3.93 -12.01
C ILE A 272 -14.11 -2.49 -11.54
N ILE A 273 -13.46 -2.21 -10.44
CA ILE A 273 -13.32 -0.88 -9.87
C ILE A 273 -11.85 -0.51 -9.97
N GLU A 274 -11.55 0.49 -10.81
CA GLU A 274 -10.22 1.05 -10.96
C GLU A 274 -10.00 2.15 -9.91
N THR A 275 -8.84 2.14 -9.25
CA THR A 275 -8.39 3.20 -8.36
C THR A 275 -6.95 3.59 -8.69
N THR A 276 -6.57 4.80 -8.31
CA THR A 276 -5.20 5.27 -8.51
C THR A 276 -4.27 4.53 -7.57
N GLY A 277 -3.27 3.86 -8.13
CA GLY A 277 -2.17 3.28 -7.35
C GLY A 277 -1.10 4.31 -7.04
N ALA A 278 -0.25 4.01 -6.08
CA ALA A 278 0.89 4.86 -5.73
C ALA A 278 2.23 4.14 -5.93
N ASP A 279 2.21 2.91 -6.43
CA ASP A 279 3.43 2.21 -6.82
C ASP A 279 4.00 2.79 -8.13
N ILE A 280 5.31 2.98 -8.14
CA ILE A 280 6.01 3.57 -9.28
C ILE A 280 7.10 2.66 -9.80
N ARG A 281 7.43 2.82 -11.09
CA ARG A 281 8.60 2.19 -11.72
C ARG A 281 9.49 3.25 -12.33
N PHE A 282 10.79 3.03 -12.20
CA PHE A 282 11.80 3.95 -12.70
C PHE A 282 13.11 3.24 -13.01
N LEU A 283 13.92 3.82 -13.89
CA LEU A 283 15.30 3.40 -14.13
C LEU A 283 16.24 4.15 -13.18
N VAL A 284 17.25 3.44 -12.71
CA VAL A 284 18.38 3.98 -11.92
C VAL A 284 19.63 3.91 -12.76
N PHE A 285 20.34 5.03 -12.88
CA PHE A 285 21.62 5.13 -13.58
C PHE A 285 22.78 5.15 -12.58
N ASN A 286 23.66 4.17 -12.68
CA ASN A 286 24.82 4.03 -11.78
C ASN A 286 25.92 5.03 -12.11
N PRO A 287 26.32 5.90 -11.17
CA PRO A 287 27.38 6.88 -11.42
C PRO A 287 28.78 6.28 -11.57
N LYS A 288 28.97 5.00 -11.23
CA LYS A 288 30.23 4.28 -11.40
C LYS A 288 30.44 3.76 -12.83
N ASP A 289 29.33 3.58 -13.58
CA ASP A 289 29.40 3.12 -14.96
C ASP A 289 29.82 4.26 -15.91
N PRO A 290 30.81 4.08 -16.79
CA PRO A 290 31.34 5.15 -17.64
C PRO A 290 30.34 5.77 -18.61
N ALA A 291 29.31 5.03 -19.05
CA ALA A 291 28.25 5.53 -19.94
C ALA A 291 27.12 6.17 -19.11
N ALA A 292 26.57 5.46 -18.13
CA ALA A 292 25.51 5.92 -17.26
C ALA A 292 25.89 7.14 -16.40
N ALA A 293 27.18 7.33 -16.10
CA ALA A 293 27.68 8.52 -15.40
C ALA A 293 27.53 9.81 -16.20
N LYS A 294 27.43 9.74 -17.53
CA LYS A 294 27.40 10.93 -18.38
C LYS A 294 25.99 11.51 -18.46
N PRO A 295 25.76 12.77 -18.04
CA PRO A 295 24.44 13.40 -18.11
C PRO A 295 23.83 13.40 -19.52
N ALA A 296 24.66 13.59 -20.56
CA ALA A 296 24.20 13.58 -21.96
C ALA A 296 23.58 12.21 -22.35
N VAL A 297 24.14 11.09 -21.88
CA VAL A 297 23.60 9.75 -22.13
C VAL A 297 22.24 9.59 -21.45
N ARG A 298 22.15 9.93 -20.17
CA ARG A 298 20.87 9.82 -19.40
C ARG A 298 19.76 10.71 -20.00
N LYS A 299 20.11 11.95 -20.37
CA LYS A 299 19.17 12.89 -21.01
C LYS A 299 18.75 12.41 -22.40
N ALA A 300 19.66 11.83 -23.17
CA ALA A 300 19.32 11.24 -24.47
C ALA A 300 18.33 10.09 -24.31
N ILE A 301 18.52 9.20 -23.33
CA ILE A 301 17.56 8.15 -23.01
C ILE A 301 16.21 8.74 -22.60
N ALA A 302 16.20 9.80 -21.76
CA ALA A 302 14.97 10.47 -21.34
C ALA A 302 14.19 11.08 -22.49
N HIS A 303 14.87 11.54 -23.57
CA HIS A 303 14.24 12.03 -24.79
C HIS A 303 13.75 10.91 -25.74
N ILE A 304 14.17 9.67 -25.57
CA ILE A 304 13.79 8.56 -26.44
C ILE A 304 12.64 7.74 -25.85
N VAL A 305 12.63 7.56 -24.52
CA VAL A 305 11.66 6.69 -23.85
C VAL A 305 10.24 7.21 -24.02
N ASP A 306 9.45 6.48 -24.80
CA ASP A 306 8.03 6.66 -25.03
C ASP A 306 7.24 5.91 -23.95
N ARG A 307 6.82 6.64 -22.92
CA ARG A 307 6.08 6.08 -21.78
C ARG A 307 4.68 5.65 -22.16
N ASP A 308 4.03 6.39 -23.06
CA ASP A 308 2.68 6.06 -23.54
C ASP A 308 2.68 4.77 -24.32
N ALA A 309 3.65 4.57 -25.23
CA ALA A 309 3.83 3.32 -25.93
C ALA A 309 4.18 2.16 -25.01
N LEU A 310 5.01 2.39 -23.97
CA LEU A 310 5.37 1.41 -22.96
C LEU A 310 4.11 0.92 -22.22
N VAL A 311 3.32 1.85 -21.68
CA VAL A 311 2.09 1.55 -20.94
C VAL A 311 1.05 0.86 -21.82
N ALA A 312 0.84 1.36 -23.04
CA ALA A 312 -0.16 0.79 -23.95
C ALA A 312 0.19 -0.65 -24.36
N LYS A 313 1.45 -0.92 -24.68
CA LYS A 313 1.89 -2.23 -25.20
C LYS A 313 2.07 -3.27 -24.12
N VAL A 314 2.69 -2.89 -23.00
CA VAL A 314 3.08 -3.83 -21.94
C VAL A 314 1.96 -3.96 -20.90
N TYR A 315 1.41 -2.83 -20.47
CA TYR A 315 0.45 -2.78 -19.35
C TYR A 315 -1.01 -2.69 -19.80
N ARG A 316 -1.29 -2.57 -21.09
CA ARG A 316 -2.65 -2.54 -21.66
C ARG A 316 -3.60 -1.56 -20.96
N GLY A 317 -3.07 -0.44 -20.47
CA GLY A 317 -3.82 0.57 -19.74
C GLY A 317 -3.95 0.35 -18.21
N THR A 318 -3.38 -0.74 -17.66
CA THR A 318 -3.37 -0.98 -16.20
C THR A 318 -2.28 -0.21 -15.46
N ALA A 319 -1.55 0.64 -16.14
CA ALA A 319 -0.62 1.63 -15.60
C ALA A 319 -0.82 2.96 -16.31
N GLU A 320 -0.23 4.02 -15.78
CA GLU A 320 -0.20 5.34 -16.38
C GLU A 320 1.23 5.85 -16.54
N PRO A 321 1.54 6.62 -17.61
CA PRO A 321 2.83 7.27 -17.75
C PRO A 321 3.13 8.17 -16.56
N LEU A 322 4.36 8.11 -16.06
CA LEU A 322 4.80 8.91 -14.92
C LEU A 322 5.95 9.82 -15.31
N TYR A 323 5.78 11.12 -15.04
CA TYR A 323 6.74 12.18 -15.34
C TYR A 323 7.28 12.89 -14.09
N SER A 324 7.20 12.18 -12.95
CA SER A 324 7.57 12.65 -11.63
C SER A 324 7.99 11.46 -10.77
N MET A 325 8.90 11.64 -9.83
CA MET A 325 9.16 10.60 -8.83
C MET A 325 8.04 10.50 -7.80
N ILE A 326 7.27 11.57 -7.59
CA ILE A 326 6.08 11.58 -6.75
C ILE A 326 4.87 11.23 -7.63
N PRO A 327 4.12 10.15 -7.36
CA PRO A 327 2.99 9.72 -8.19
C PRO A 327 1.79 10.67 -8.09
N LYS A 328 0.89 10.59 -9.06
CA LYS A 328 -0.42 11.26 -9.01
C LYS A 328 -1.18 10.82 -7.74
N GLY A 329 -1.92 11.74 -7.16
CA GLY A 329 -2.65 11.51 -5.91
C GLY A 329 -1.85 11.82 -4.64
N ILE A 330 -0.54 12.03 -4.75
CA ILE A 330 0.34 12.46 -3.65
C ILE A 330 0.68 13.95 -3.83
N SER A 331 0.64 14.70 -2.72
CA SER A 331 1.01 16.13 -2.71
C SER A 331 2.42 16.33 -3.27
N GLY A 332 2.63 17.40 -4.03
CA GLY A 332 3.93 17.68 -4.66
C GLY A 332 4.18 16.90 -5.97
N HIS A 333 3.20 16.15 -6.49
CA HIS A 333 3.28 15.60 -7.85
C HIS A 333 3.48 16.71 -8.88
N THR A 334 4.33 16.47 -9.89
CA THR A 334 4.61 17.40 -11.00
C THR A 334 4.65 16.65 -12.33
N THR A 335 4.76 17.41 -13.42
CA THR A 335 5.03 16.90 -14.77
C THR A 335 6.46 17.23 -15.23
N SER A 336 7.38 17.48 -14.29
CA SER A 336 8.70 18.08 -14.57
C SER A 336 9.52 17.33 -15.62
N PHE A 337 9.44 15.99 -15.69
CA PHE A 337 10.09 15.23 -16.75
C PHE A 337 9.44 15.46 -18.12
N PHE A 338 8.11 15.59 -18.20
CA PHE A 338 7.44 15.93 -19.45
C PHE A 338 7.75 17.37 -19.87
N ASP A 339 7.70 18.31 -18.93
CA ASP A 339 7.98 19.72 -19.21
C ASP A 339 9.39 19.94 -19.75
N THR A 340 10.35 19.07 -19.37
CA THR A 340 11.76 19.16 -19.78
C THR A 340 12.06 18.36 -21.05
N PHE A 341 11.52 17.14 -21.18
CA PHE A 341 11.89 16.22 -22.26
C PHE A 341 10.81 16.09 -23.33
N GLY A 342 9.54 16.40 -23.02
CA GLY A 342 8.41 16.33 -23.93
C GLY A 342 8.11 14.94 -24.46
N ASP A 343 7.50 14.90 -25.64
CA ASP A 343 7.33 13.69 -26.43
C ASP A 343 8.69 13.17 -26.94
N PRO A 344 8.79 11.88 -27.34
CA PRO A 344 10.04 11.31 -27.83
C PRO A 344 10.68 12.11 -28.97
N ASP A 345 11.94 12.54 -28.79
CA ASP A 345 12.71 13.35 -29.74
C ASP A 345 14.12 12.75 -29.97
N VAL A 346 14.22 11.89 -30.98
CA VAL A 346 15.48 11.24 -31.38
C VAL A 346 16.52 12.27 -31.88
N LYS A 347 16.07 13.38 -32.49
CA LYS A 347 16.97 14.41 -33.00
C LYS A 347 17.67 15.10 -31.83
N LYS A 348 16.91 15.49 -30.82
CA LYS A 348 17.43 16.10 -29.59
C LYS A 348 18.40 15.16 -28.84
N ALA A 349 18.04 13.89 -28.74
CA ALA A 349 18.91 12.87 -28.14
C ALA A 349 20.25 12.76 -28.88
N LYS A 350 20.22 12.75 -30.23
CA LYS A 350 21.44 12.74 -31.06
C LYS A 350 22.29 13.99 -30.88
N GLU A 351 21.69 15.15 -30.83
CA GLU A 351 22.37 16.44 -30.58
C GLU A 351 23.11 16.39 -29.24
N LEU A 352 22.44 15.97 -28.17
CA LEU A 352 23.05 15.85 -26.84
C LEU A 352 24.28 14.95 -26.81
N LEU A 353 24.23 13.80 -27.49
CA LEU A 353 25.38 12.88 -27.58
C LEU A 353 26.52 13.51 -28.39
N THR A 354 26.19 14.12 -29.53
CA THR A 354 27.18 14.76 -30.42
C THR A 354 27.91 15.90 -29.72
N ASP A 355 27.17 16.79 -29.04
CA ASP A 355 27.73 17.96 -28.34
C ASP A 355 28.62 17.52 -27.15
N ALA A 356 28.34 16.37 -26.57
CA ALA A 356 29.16 15.76 -25.53
C ALA A 356 30.34 14.95 -26.08
N GLY A 357 30.56 14.89 -27.42
CA GLY A 357 31.62 14.12 -28.05
C GLY A 357 31.47 12.59 -27.89
N ILE A 358 30.21 12.11 -27.74
CA ILE A 358 29.92 10.68 -27.53
C ILE A 358 29.58 10.04 -28.85
N THR A 359 30.36 9.01 -29.22
CA THR A 359 30.14 8.25 -30.45
C THR A 359 29.00 7.23 -30.25
N ALA A 360 27.99 7.25 -31.10
CA ALA A 360 26.93 6.25 -31.16
C ALA A 360 27.34 5.02 -32.01
N PRO A 361 26.78 3.82 -31.76
CA PRO A 361 25.87 3.52 -30.67
C PRO A 361 26.55 3.44 -29.29
N VAL A 362 25.89 3.95 -28.25
CA VAL A 362 26.33 3.83 -26.87
C VAL A 362 25.95 2.44 -26.36
N LYS A 363 26.92 1.64 -25.98
CA LYS A 363 26.68 0.30 -25.43
C LYS A 363 26.34 0.40 -23.94
N MET A 364 25.24 -0.26 -23.54
CA MET A 364 24.80 -0.28 -22.16
C MET A 364 24.12 -1.61 -21.81
N THR A 365 24.25 -2.03 -20.55
CA THR A 365 23.51 -3.19 -20.02
C THR A 365 22.40 -2.71 -19.08
N PHE A 366 21.17 -3.15 -19.35
CA PHE A 366 20.01 -2.88 -18.53
C PHE A 366 19.63 -4.14 -17.77
N TRP A 367 19.49 -3.98 -16.43
CA TRP A 367 19.20 -5.08 -15.52
C TRP A 367 17.78 -5.00 -14.97
N TYR A 368 17.12 -6.15 -14.83
CA TYR A 368 15.83 -6.26 -14.19
C TYR A 368 15.72 -7.50 -13.29
N THR A 369 14.77 -7.51 -12.36
CA THR A 369 14.48 -8.68 -11.53
C THR A 369 13.36 -9.52 -12.13
N THR A 370 13.43 -10.86 -11.95
CA THR A 370 12.51 -11.81 -12.59
C THR A 370 11.30 -12.18 -11.73
N ASP A 371 11.33 -11.92 -10.41
CA ASP A 371 10.39 -12.47 -9.44
C ASP A 371 9.82 -11.44 -8.44
N ARG A 372 9.98 -10.13 -8.68
CA ARG A 372 9.52 -9.09 -7.74
C ARG A 372 8.35 -8.25 -8.25
N TYR A 373 8.36 -7.86 -9.51
CA TYR A 373 7.44 -6.85 -10.06
C TYR A 373 6.41 -7.41 -11.05
N GLY A 374 6.27 -8.74 -11.11
CA GLY A 374 5.31 -9.43 -11.95
C GLY A 374 5.82 -9.77 -13.34
N SER A 375 4.99 -10.48 -14.10
CA SER A 375 5.31 -11.04 -15.42
C SER A 375 5.55 -9.99 -16.51
N SER A 376 5.08 -8.77 -16.32
CA SER A 376 5.27 -7.66 -17.27
C SER A 376 6.67 -7.05 -17.23
N THR A 377 7.52 -7.42 -16.26
CA THR A 377 8.86 -6.81 -16.09
C THR A 377 9.78 -7.09 -17.27
N GLN A 378 9.85 -8.34 -17.75
CA GLN A 378 10.65 -8.67 -18.94
C GLN A 378 10.14 -7.96 -20.18
N PRO A 379 8.84 -8.03 -20.56
CA PRO A 379 8.28 -7.25 -21.67
C PRO A 379 8.52 -5.73 -21.57
N GLU A 380 8.55 -5.16 -20.37
CA GLU A 380 8.90 -3.75 -20.15
C GLU A 380 10.32 -3.45 -20.65
N PHE A 381 11.29 -4.28 -20.26
CA PHE A 381 12.68 -4.09 -20.64
C PHE A 381 12.92 -4.38 -22.13
N GLU A 382 12.24 -5.37 -22.70
CA GLU A 382 12.26 -5.62 -24.15
C GLU A 382 11.70 -4.45 -24.96
N GLU A 383 10.65 -3.78 -24.46
CA GLU A 383 10.12 -2.57 -25.11
C GLU A 383 11.08 -1.37 -24.97
N LEU A 384 11.74 -1.20 -23.82
CA LEU A 384 12.77 -0.15 -23.62
C LEU A 384 13.98 -0.38 -24.55
N GLU A 385 14.51 -1.60 -24.64
CA GLU A 385 15.56 -2.00 -25.59
C GLU A 385 15.14 -1.65 -27.02
N ARG A 386 13.96 -2.11 -27.46
CA ARG A 386 13.43 -1.85 -28.79
C ARG A 386 13.32 -0.35 -29.12
N GLN A 387 12.88 0.48 -28.15
CA GLN A 387 12.75 1.93 -28.34
C GLN A 387 14.13 2.59 -28.52
N LEU A 388 15.12 2.19 -27.72
CA LEU A 388 16.46 2.76 -27.74
C LEU A 388 17.23 2.31 -29.00
N GLU A 389 17.22 1.02 -29.34
CA GLU A 389 17.94 0.46 -30.48
C GLU A 389 17.39 0.92 -31.83
N LYS A 390 16.06 1.10 -31.95
CA LYS A 390 15.41 1.64 -33.16
C LYS A 390 16.01 2.99 -33.58
N THR A 391 16.60 3.75 -32.67
CA THR A 391 17.22 5.05 -32.96
C THR A 391 18.62 4.93 -33.56
N ALA A 392 19.26 3.77 -33.49
CA ALA A 392 20.69 3.52 -33.77
C ALA A 392 21.64 4.40 -32.91
N LEU A 393 21.17 5.00 -31.83
CA LEU A 393 21.99 5.77 -30.88
C LEU A 393 22.47 4.89 -29.71
N PHE A 394 21.82 3.77 -29.46
CA PHE A 394 22.10 2.85 -28.36
C PHE A 394 22.20 1.41 -28.87
N ASP A 395 23.01 0.61 -28.17
CA ASP A 395 23.17 -0.84 -28.31
C ASP A 395 22.98 -1.41 -26.89
N ILE A 396 21.81 -2.02 -26.63
CA ILE A 396 21.37 -2.41 -25.30
C ILE A 396 21.49 -3.92 -25.13
N THR A 397 22.06 -4.36 -24.03
CA THR A 397 22.04 -5.75 -23.58
C THR A 397 21.11 -5.87 -22.39
N LEU A 398 20.17 -6.80 -22.40
CA LEU A 398 19.31 -7.10 -21.27
C LEU A 398 19.90 -8.23 -20.43
N GLU A 399 19.94 -8.01 -19.12
CA GLU A 399 20.33 -9.01 -18.14
C GLU A 399 19.31 -9.04 -16.99
N SER A 400 19.17 -10.18 -16.34
CA SER A 400 18.20 -10.36 -15.26
C SER A 400 18.70 -11.26 -14.15
N ALA A 401 18.13 -11.10 -12.96
CA ALA A 401 18.39 -11.96 -11.81
C ALA A 401 17.17 -12.06 -10.91
N PRO A 402 17.01 -13.15 -10.13
CA PRO A 402 16.05 -13.20 -9.03
C PRO A 402 16.31 -12.11 -8.01
N TRP A 403 15.26 -11.65 -7.33
CA TRP A 403 15.29 -10.46 -6.46
C TRP A 403 16.46 -10.44 -5.46
N LYS A 404 16.72 -11.56 -4.81
CA LYS A 404 17.81 -11.64 -3.83
C LYS A 404 19.17 -11.31 -4.46
N THR A 405 19.52 -11.96 -5.56
CA THR A 405 20.77 -11.72 -6.31
C THR A 405 20.78 -10.32 -6.92
N PHE A 406 19.62 -9.88 -7.44
CA PHE A 406 19.45 -8.56 -8.00
C PHE A 406 19.71 -7.46 -6.94
N GLN A 407 19.20 -7.66 -5.72
CA GLN A 407 19.41 -6.74 -4.61
C GLN A 407 20.89 -6.67 -4.19
N GLU A 408 21.58 -7.80 -4.13
CA GLU A 408 23.01 -7.84 -3.86
C GLU A 408 23.80 -7.06 -4.92
N GLY A 409 23.50 -7.27 -6.21
CA GLY A 409 24.21 -6.62 -7.33
C GLY A 409 24.03 -5.10 -7.34
N PHE A 410 22.79 -4.57 -7.22
CA PHE A 410 22.64 -3.12 -7.22
C PHE A 410 23.22 -2.47 -5.95
N THR A 411 23.18 -3.15 -4.80
CA THR A 411 23.77 -2.65 -3.56
C THR A 411 25.31 -2.55 -3.65
N GLN A 412 25.94 -3.50 -4.34
CA GLN A 412 27.37 -3.47 -4.63
C GLN A 412 27.74 -2.45 -5.73
N GLY A 413 26.74 -2.03 -6.51
CA GLY A 413 26.90 -1.09 -7.62
C GLY A 413 27.42 -1.75 -8.89
N ASP A 414 27.07 -3.03 -9.11
CA ASP A 414 27.54 -3.81 -10.26
C ASP A 414 26.74 -3.51 -11.53
N TYR A 415 25.50 -2.98 -11.41
CA TYR A 415 24.61 -2.77 -12.53
C TYR A 415 24.73 -1.35 -13.12
N PRO A 416 25.03 -1.22 -14.42
CA PRO A 416 25.10 0.09 -15.09
C PRO A 416 23.77 0.87 -15.07
N VAL A 417 22.71 0.21 -15.50
CA VAL A 417 21.32 0.70 -15.46
C VAL A 417 20.42 -0.43 -14.98
N PHE A 418 19.48 -0.11 -14.12
CA PHE A 418 18.56 -1.13 -13.63
C PHE A 418 17.18 -0.56 -13.29
N GLY A 419 16.15 -1.41 -13.43
CA GLY A 419 14.80 -1.07 -13.07
C GLY A 419 14.51 -1.25 -11.59
N ARG A 420 13.84 -0.28 -11.02
CA ARG A 420 13.36 -0.33 -9.62
C ARG A 420 11.88 0.00 -9.56
N GLY A 421 11.21 -0.67 -8.64
CA GLY A 421 9.88 -0.28 -8.20
C GLY A 421 9.91 0.27 -6.79
N TRP A 422 8.96 1.11 -6.48
CA TRP A 422 8.68 1.58 -5.14
C TRP A 422 7.20 1.39 -4.82
N PHE A 423 6.94 0.72 -3.73
CA PHE A 423 5.63 0.63 -3.10
C PHE A 423 5.67 1.55 -1.89
N PRO A 424 4.79 2.55 -1.77
CA PRO A 424 4.89 3.51 -0.69
C PRO A 424 4.61 2.87 0.67
N ASP A 425 5.43 3.20 1.66
CA ASP A 425 5.16 2.83 3.05
C ASP A 425 4.03 3.70 3.60
N PHE A 426 3.93 4.95 3.12
CA PHE A 426 2.89 5.91 3.47
C PHE A 426 2.73 6.99 2.39
N PRO A 427 1.56 7.65 2.30
CA PRO A 427 1.20 8.58 1.22
C PRO A 427 1.73 10.01 1.45
N ASP A 428 3.03 10.16 1.66
CA ASP A 428 3.69 11.46 1.79
C ASP A 428 4.80 11.60 0.74
N PRO A 429 5.00 12.79 0.15
CA PRO A 429 6.06 13.02 -0.86
C PRO A 429 7.47 12.70 -0.35
N ASP A 430 7.73 12.78 0.95
CA ASP A 430 9.02 12.38 1.55
C ASP A 430 9.35 10.92 1.20
N ASN A 431 8.36 10.02 1.21
CA ASN A 431 8.53 8.60 0.91
C ASN A 431 8.93 8.31 -0.54
N PHE A 432 8.77 9.30 -1.44
CA PHE A 432 9.12 9.18 -2.87
C PHE A 432 10.39 9.95 -3.26
N ILE A 433 11.00 10.68 -2.34
CA ILE A 433 12.24 11.43 -2.58
C ILE A 433 13.35 11.00 -1.62
N ALA A 434 13.09 11.06 -0.30
CA ALA A 434 14.12 10.85 0.72
C ALA A 434 14.81 9.48 0.64
N PRO A 435 14.11 8.34 0.39
CA PRO A 435 14.76 7.03 0.30
C PRO A 435 15.77 6.90 -0.85
N PHE A 436 15.67 7.72 -1.89
CA PHE A 436 16.49 7.63 -3.10
C PHE A 436 17.70 8.57 -3.10
N VAL A 437 17.76 9.50 -2.16
CA VAL A 437 18.82 10.52 -2.09
C VAL A 437 19.70 10.33 -0.85
N GLY A 438 20.92 10.82 -0.90
CA GLY A 438 21.87 10.68 0.21
C GLY A 438 22.80 9.48 0.09
N GLU A 439 23.56 9.25 1.15
CA GLU A 439 24.57 8.18 1.22
C GLU A 439 23.93 6.78 1.36
N GLU A 440 22.82 6.70 2.09
CA GLU A 440 22.11 5.46 2.41
C GLU A 440 20.92 5.22 1.45
N SER A 441 21.09 5.65 0.19
CA SER A 441 20.04 5.46 -0.81
C SER A 441 19.65 3.98 -0.96
N VAL A 442 18.35 3.70 -0.92
CA VAL A 442 17.80 2.34 -1.12
C VAL A 442 18.08 1.77 -2.53
N THR A 443 18.61 2.59 -3.45
CA THR A 443 19.06 2.14 -4.76
C THR A 443 20.49 1.60 -4.77
N GLY A 444 21.21 1.62 -3.64
CA GLY A 444 22.61 1.22 -3.56
C GLY A 444 23.58 2.15 -4.30
N THR A 445 23.08 3.20 -4.93
CA THR A 445 23.86 4.19 -5.67
C THR A 445 23.73 5.56 -5.00
N PRO A 446 24.68 6.00 -4.17
CA PRO A 446 24.57 7.28 -3.47
C PRO A 446 24.30 8.45 -4.40
N TYR A 447 23.29 9.24 -4.07
CA TYR A 447 22.92 10.44 -4.81
C TYR A 447 23.17 11.68 -3.95
N ARG A 448 24.33 12.33 -4.18
CA ARG A 448 24.88 13.39 -3.31
C ARG A 448 24.49 14.79 -3.80
N ASN A 449 23.22 15.13 -3.78
CA ASN A 449 22.81 16.52 -4.00
C ASN A 449 22.63 17.23 -2.64
N LYS A 450 23.50 18.21 -2.33
CA LYS A 450 23.50 18.92 -1.04
C LYS A 450 22.24 19.76 -0.82
N GLU A 451 21.66 20.33 -1.86
CA GLU A 451 20.44 21.12 -1.75
C GLU A 451 19.28 20.22 -1.29
N ILE A 452 19.14 19.02 -1.89
CA ILE A 452 18.10 18.07 -1.48
C ILE A 452 18.36 17.56 -0.06
N THR A 453 19.58 17.05 0.20
CA THR A 453 19.86 16.29 1.43
C THR A 453 20.10 17.16 2.65
N GLN A 454 20.61 18.38 2.50
CA GLN A 454 20.97 19.26 3.62
C GLN A 454 20.03 20.43 3.82
N GLN A 455 19.15 20.74 2.85
CA GLN A 455 18.24 21.87 2.93
C GLN A 455 16.78 21.46 2.74
N LEU A 456 16.43 20.89 1.57
CA LEU A 456 15.03 20.63 1.24
C LEU A 456 14.41 19.56 2.14
N ILE A 457 14.97 18.34 2.20
CA ILE A 457 14.42 17.27 3.04
C ILE A 457 14.40 17.65 4.53
N PRO A 458 15.48 18.19 5.14
CA PRO A 458 15.41 18.63 6.53
C PRO A 458 14.33 19.69 6.78
N SER A 459 14.14 20.67 5.87
CA SER A 459 13.11 21.69 6.03
C SER A 459 11.69 21.13 5.93
N THR A 460 11.46 20.17 5.02
CA THR A 460 10.14 19.53 4.91
C THR A 460 9.79 18.69 6.14
N ARG A 461 10.79 18.13 6.82
CA ARG A 461 10.60 17.32 8.03
C ARG A 461 10.39 18.14 9.30
N GLN A 462 10.65 19.44 9.27
CA GLN A 462 10.30 20.34 10.36
C GLN A 462 8.83 20.81 10.30
N GLU A 463 8.26 20.88 9.10
CA GLU A 463 6.93 21.44 8.85
C GLU A 463 5.85 20.37 8.97
N SER A 464 5.01 20.49 9.98
CA SER A 464 3.92 19.53 10.24
C SER A 464 2.74 19.69 9.27
N ASP A 465 2.53 20.87 8.68
CA ASP A 465 1.60 21.05 7.58
C ASP A 465 2.20 20.53 6.27
N ARG A 466 1.82 19.30 5.90
CA ARG A 466 2.35 18.63 4.70
C ARG A 466 1.92 19.31 3.39
N GLY A 467 0.86 20.11 3.41
CA GLY A 467 0.46 20.95 2.27
C GLY A 467 1.44 22.10 2.01
N ALA A 468 2.03 22.65 3.07
CA ALA A 468 2.94 23.79 2.98
C ALA A 468 4.31 23.45 2.37
N VAL A 469 4.69 22.16 2.31
CA VAL A 469 6.02 21.72 1.82
C VAL A 469 6.05 21.33 0.34
N SER A 470 4.97 21.48 -0.39
CA SER A 470 4.89 21.09 -1.81
C SER A 470 5.98 21.74 -2.67
N LYS A 471 6.29 23.03 -2.46
CA LYS A 471 7.31 23.76 -3.21
C LYS A 471 8.73 23.19 -3.03
N GLN A 472 9.06 22.70 -1.83
CA GLN A 472 10.35 22.06 -1.56
C GLN A 472 10.47 20.75 -2.33
N PHE A 473 9.39 19.97 -2.40
CA PHE A 473 9.37 18.72 -3.18
C PHE A 473 9.34 18.98 -4.69
N GLU A 474 8.66 20.01 -5.16
CA GLU A 474 8.74 20.47 -6.55
C GLU A 474 10.18 20.84 -6.93
N ARG A 475 10.88 21.59 -6.05
CA ARG A 475 12.28 21.95 -6.27
C ARG A 475 13.20 20.72 -6.28
N ALA A 476 12.98 19.77 -5.35
CA ALA A 476 13.74 18.52 -5.35
C ALA A 476 13.56 17.74 -6.67
N GLN A 477 12.35 17.68 -7.20
CA GLN A 477 12.08 17.03 -8.48
C GLN A 477 12.72 17.74 -9.66
N GLN A 478 12.77 19.07 -9.69
CA GLN A 478 13.50 19.84 -10.71
C GLN A 478 14.98 19.43 -10.73
N ILE A 479 15.61 19.29 -9.56
CA ILE A 479 17.01 18.83 -9.46
C ILE A 479 17.15 17.40 -10.01
N LEU A 480 16.21 16.51 -9.69
CA LEU A 480 16.23 15.13 -10.22
C LEU A 480 16.10 15.10 -11.74
N VAL A 481 15.27 15.98 -12.33
CA VAL A 481 15.10 16.13 -13.79
C VAL A 481 16.38 16.65 -14.45
N GLU A 482 17.05 17.63 -13.84
CA GLU A 482 18.30 18.19 -14.37
C GLU A 482 19.40 17.14 -14.47
N ASP A 483 19.45 16.19 -13.55
CA ASP A 483 20.50 15.17 -13.44
C ASP A 483 20.12 13.81 -14.07
N VAL A 484 18.83 13.48 -14.12
CA VAL A 484 18.31 12.20 -14.65
C VAL A 484 19.02 10.98 -14.06
N ARG A 485 19.33 11.01 -12.76
CA ARG A 485 19.87 9.83 -12.08
C ARG A 485 18.80 8.77 -11.83
N LEU A 486 17.55 9.21 -11.73
CA LEU A 486 16.34 8.44 -11.65
C LEU A 486 15.45 8.87 -12.82
N LEU A 487 14.95 7.92 -13.59
CA LEU A 487 14.04 8.20 -14.70
C LEU A 487 12.70 7.51 -14.44
N PRO A 488 11.65 8.23 -13.99
CA PRO A 488 10.33 7.65 -13.79
C PRO A 488 9.75 7.17 -15.13
N LEU A 489 9.10 6.01 -15.11
CA LEU A 489 8.51 5.37 -16.28
C LEU A 489 6.99 5.39 -16.20
N TRP A 490 6.42 4.79 -15.15
CA TRP A 490 4.98 4.66 -14.99
C TRP A 490 4.59 4.48 -13.52
N GLN A 491 3.31 4.73 -13.23
CA GLN A 491 2.67 4.42 -11.97
C GLN A 491 1.55 3.40 -12.21
N GLY A 492 1.41 2.45 -11.28
CA GLY A 492 0.39 1.42 -11.34
C GLY A 492 -1.01 1.96 -11.04
N LYS A 493 -2.01 1.27 -11.56
CA LYS A 493 -3.39 1.39 -11.13
C LYS A 493 -3.73 0.20 -10.25
N LEU A 494 -4.67 0.39 -9.34
CA LEU A 494 -5.18 -0.67 -8.49
C LEU A 494 -6.58 -1.07 -8.93
N TYR A 495 -6.89 -2.35 -8.82
CA TYR A 495 -8.16 -2.90 -9.24
C TYR A 495 -8.78 -3.73 -8.12
N VAL A 496 -10.04 -3.46 -7.84
CA VAL A 496 -10.89 -4.36 -7.06
C VAL A 496 -11.88 -5.00 -8.02
N ALA A 497 -11.80 -6.31 -8.14
CA ALA A 497 -12.78 -7.07 -8.90
C ALA A 497 -13.78 -7.71 -7.94
N SER A 498 -15.08 -7.61 -8.21
CA SER A 498 -16.12 -8.16 -7.31
C SER A 498 -17.39 -8.54 -8.05
N GLY A 499 -18.25 -9.29 -7.38
CA GLY A 499 -19.63 -9.44 -7.82
C GLY A 499 -20.35 -8.08 -7.89
N GLU A 500 -21.31 -7.93 -8.82
CA GLU A 500 -22.13 -6.71 -8.91
C GLU A 500 -23.01 -6.49 -7.66
N ASP A 501 -23.29 -7.54 -6.89
CA ASP A 501 -24.00 -7.51 -5.61
C ASP A 501 -23.13 -7.02 -4.44
N ILE A 502 -21.81 -6.85 -4.64
CA ILE A 502 -20.89 -6.31 -3.63
C ILE A 502 -20.74 -4.80 -3.82
N GLY A 503 -20.87 -4.06 -2.73
CA GLY A 503 -20.63 -2.62 -2.66
C GLY A 503 -19.41 -2.30 -1.82
N GLY A 504 -18.94 -1.05 -1.91
CA GLY A 504 -17.85 -0.51 -1.09
C GLY A 504 -16.44 -0.72 -1.66
N GLY A 505 -16.29 -1.43 -2.78
CA GLY A 505 -14.98 -1.67 -3.40
C GLY A 505 -14.22 -0.40 -3.77
N GLU A 506 -14.95 0.66 -4.17
CA GLU A 506 -14.40 1.98 -4.50
C GLU A 506 -13.78 2.71 -3.31
N ARG A 507 -14.06 2.23 -2.10
CA ARG A 507 -13.61 2.83 -0.83
C ARG A 507 -12.75 1.89 0.01
N ALA A 508 -12.61 0.64 -0.44
CA ALA A 508 -12.01 -0.42 0.35
C ALA A 508 -10.47 -0.32 0.45
N LEU A 509 -9.81 0.43 -0.44
CA LEU A 509 -8.36 0.58 -0.40
C LEU A 509 -7.97 1.87 0.32
N ASP A 510 -7.07 1.75 1.29
CA ASP A 510 -6.43 2.89 1.92
C ASP A 510 -5.29 3.44 1.04
N PRO A 511 -4.75 4.62 1.33
CA PRO A 511 -3.69 5.22 0.52
C PRO A 511 -2.34 4.47 0.57
N GLN A 512 -2.20 3.46 1.45
CA GLN A 512 -1.08 2.50 1.47
C GLN A 512 -1.37 1.27 0.60
N THR A 513 -2.50 1.30 -0.12
CA THR A 513 -2.99 0.20 -0.96
C THR A 513 -3.42 -1.05 -0.19
N VAL A 514 -3.72 -0.91 1.10
CA VAL A 514 -4.16 -1.99 1.99
C VAL A 514 -5.70 -2.03 2.04
N MET A 515 -6.28 -3.23 1.95
CA MET A 515 -7.73 -3.36 1.92
C MET A 515 -8.34 -3.20 3.32
N GLN A 516 -9.22 -2.22 3.44
CA GLN A 516 -10.10 -1.97 4.57
C GLN A 516 -11.37 -2.81 4.38
N MET A 517 -11.35 -4.06 4.83
CA MET A 517 -12.40 -5.05 4.54
C MET A 517 -13.75 -4.66 5.14
N TRP A 518 -13.78 -3.77 6.13
CA TRP A 518 -15.00 -3.24 6.72
C TRP A 518 -15.83 -2.34 5.79
N GLU A 519 -15.27 -1.88 4.68
CA GLU A 519 -15.98 -1.10 3.68
C GLU A 519 -16.86 -1.96 2.75
N LEU A 520 -16.52 -3.25 2.59
CA LEU A 520 -17.26 -4.15 1.70
C LEU A 520 -18.60 -4.57 2.33
N TYR A 521 -19.64 -4.65 1.50
CA TYR A 521 -20.96 -5.10 1.92
C TYR A 521 -21.75 -5.72 0.77
N ARG A 522 -22.72 -6.59 1.10
CA ARG A 522 -23.69 -7.07 0.12
C ARG A 522 -24.80 -6.04 -0.07
N LYS A 523 -25.05 -5.69 -1.32
CA LYS A 523 -26.17 -4.82 -1.69
C LYS A 523 -27.49 -5.54 -1.43
N ALA A 524 -28.50 -4.83 -0.95
CA ALA A 524 -29.84 -5.40 -0.82
C ALA A 524 -30.38 -5.82 -2.20
N SER A 525 -30.84 -7.05 -2.31
CA SER A 525 -31.60 -7.48 -3.50
C SER A 525 -32.99 -6.82 -3.47
N TRP A 526 -33.31 -6.05 -4.47
CA TRP A 526 -34.63 -5.47 -4.68
C TRP A 526 -35.52 -6.41 -5.49
#